data_101f0fa22d9fba795215d5efecfb2588
#
_entry.id   101f0fa22d9fba795215d5efecfb2588
#
_cell.length_a   1.000
_cell.length_b   1.000
_cell.length_c   1.000
_cell.angle_alpha   90.00
_cell.angle_beta   90.00
_cell.angle_gamma   90.00
#
_symmetry.space_group_name_H-M   'P 1'
#
loop_
_entity.id
_entity.type
_entity.pdbx_description
1 polymer ?
#
loop_
_entity_poly.entity_id
_entity_poly.type
_entity_poly.pdbx_seq_one_letter_code
_entity_poly.pdbx_strand_id
1 'polypeptide(L)'
;TSAAEAVTCTFNTDSGGTYEITAVVTDAQGRQNQSQLTRWVSGGKQPVQRNVTQEAVTLIPDKEEYQPGDVAEILVQAPFSPAEGLLTINHNGILSTEAFTLENGSYTLRIPVTEEHIPRLTVKVDVAGSAPRTNDAGEEMPGVPPRPAYATGSLTLSVPPYSRELSIAINPQSDSLEPGAETAVSLTVTDANGQPVPNAEVALVVVDEAILALTNYQLSNPLDMFYITQWSWIDSRYGRSSIILANPEALAEEAGANVAPTTELARDVTETMEEEAAFEDDAATDLAYAAEPMEAGAVADGEAGAPTPIDLRTNFDPLAVFAPASQTDASGTAEISFTLPDNLTRYRIMAVAVAGD
;
A
#
# COMPACT_ATOMS: atom_id res chain seq x y z
N THR A 1 -36.17 13.12 -14.07
CA THR A 1 -36.85 12.26 -13.14
C THR A 1 -35.99 11.07 -12.87
N SER A 2 -35.76 10.72 -11.62
CA SER A 2 -35.00 9.52 -11.24
C SER A 2 -35.77 8.25 -11.65
N ALA A 3 -35.02 7.23 -12.08
CA ALA A 3 -35.55 5.92 -12.46
C ALA A 3 -34.78 4.81 -11.71
N ALA A 4 -35.26 3.57 -11.80
CA ALA A 4 -34.55 2.40 -11.26
C ALA A 4 -33.21 2.13 -12.00
N GLU A 5 -33.10 2.62 -13.24
CA GLU A 5 -31.87 2.56 -14.03
C GLU A 5 -31.09 3.89 -13.88
N ALA A 6 -29.77 3.81 -14.04
CA ALA A 6 -28.90 4.98 -13.97
C ALA A 6 -29.23 5.99 -15.07
N VAL A 7 -29.34 7.27 -14.70
CA VAL A 7 -29.56 8.36 -15.65
C VAL A 7 -28.23 8.99 -15.99
N THR A 8 -27.88 8.98 -17.28
CA THR A 8 -26.67 9.65 -17.78
C THR A 8 -26.97 11.10 -18.13
N CYS A 9 -26.20 12.03 -17.54
CA CYS A 9 -26.23 13.44 -17.86
C CYS A 9 -24.95 13.82 -18.59
N THR A 10 -25.10 14.46 -19.76
CA THR A 10 -23.95 14.97 -20.55
C THR A 10 -23.99 16.49 -20.56
N PHE A 11 -22.84 17.12 -20.34
CA PHE A 11 -22.66 18.56 -20.42
C PHE A 11 -21.33 18.88 -21.08
N ASN A 12 -21.27 20.03 -21.77
CA ASN A 12 -20.06 20.48 -22.42
C ASN A 12 -19.24 21.33 -21.44
N THR A 13 -17.92 21.14 -21.49
CA THR A 13 -16.95 21.90 -20.70
C THR A 13 -16.15 22.78 -21.63
N ASP A 14 -16.50 24.09 -21.73
CA ASP A 14 -15.86 25.04 -22.63
C ASP A 14 -14.54 25.61 -22.06
N SER A 15 -14.31 25.45 -20.77
CA SER A 15 -13.13 25.95 -20.09
C SER A 15 -12.47 24.80 -19.30
N GLY A 16 -11.14 24.80 -19.23
CA GLY A 16 -10.41 23.93 -18.29
C GLY A 16 -10.59 24.41 -16.85
N GLY A 17 -10.44 23.50 -15.88
CA GLY A 17 -10.53 23.83 -14.47
C GLY A 17 -11.32 22.79 -13.68
N THR A 18 -11.55 23.10 -12.41
CA THR A 18 -12.31 22.22 -11.50
C THR A 18 -13.81 22.49 -11.64
N TYR A 19 -14.56 21.45 -11.99
CA TYR A 19 -16.02 21.46 -12.07
C TYR A 19 -16.59 20.79 -10.84
N GLU A 20 -17.49 21.50 -10.17
CA GLU A 20 -18.29 20.96 -9.08
C GLU A 20 -19.67 20.59 -9.64
N ILE A 21 -20.00 19.32 -9.60
CA ILE A 21 -21.24 18.77 -10.13
C ILE A 21 -22.13 18.39 -8.95
N THR A 22 -23.24 19.07 -8.79
CA THR A 22 -24.21 18.80 -7.72
C THR A 22 -25.46 18.16 -8.32
N ALA A 23 -25.80 16.97 -7.86
CA ALA A 23 -27.05 16.30 -8.17
C ALA A 23 -28.01 16.46 -7.00
N VAL A 24 -29.20 17.04 -7.28
CA VAL A 24 -30.26 17.22 -6.27
C VAL A 24 -31.45 16.34 -6.66
N VAL A 25 -31.91 15.51 -5.74
CA VAL A 25 -33.11 14.69 -5.88
C VAL A 25 -34.16 15.18 -4.90
N THR A 26 -35.37 15.39 -5.37
CA THR A 26 -36.53 15.82 -4.55
C THR A 26 -37.59 14.72 -4.55
N ASP A 27 -38.04 14.30 -3.40
CA ASP A 27 -39.13 13.31 -3.29
C ASP A 27 -40.54 13.95 -3.46
N ALA A 28 -41.58 13.11 -3.44
CA ALA A 28 -42.97 13.55 -3.60
C ALA A 28 -43.46 14.47 -2.45
N GLN A 29 -42.75 14.51 -1.32
CA GLN A 29 -43.03 15.35 -0.16
C GLN A 29 -42.20 16.65 -0.19
N GLY A 30 -41.41 16.89 -1.24
CA GLY A 30 -40.57 18.09 -1.38
C GLY A 30 -39.27 18.03 -0.58
N ARG A 31 -38.90 16.90 0.02
CA ARG A 31 -37.62 16.73 0.72
C ARG A 31 -36.49 16.54 -0.28
N GLN A 32 -35.40 17.24 -0.06
CA GLN A 32 -34.23 17.19 -0.95
C GLN A 32 -33.11 16.36 -0.36
N ASN A 33 -32.44 15.62 -1.22
CA ASN A 33 -31.13 15.02 -0.97
C ASN A 33 -30.19 15.41 -2.09
N GLN A 34 -28.92 15.64 -1.77
CA GLN A 34 -27.93 16.04 -2.75
C GLN A 34 -26.66 15.21 -2.65
N SER A 35 -26.06 14.97 -3.80
CA SER A 35 -24.70 14.42 -3.94
C SER A 35 -23.85 15.39 -4.72
N GLN A 36 -22.60 15.55 -4.31
CA GLN A 36 -21.63 16.44 -4.94
C GLN A 36 -20.43 15.64 -5.42
N LEU A 37 -19.98 15.95 -6.62
CA LEU A 37 -18.82 15.33 -7.24
C LEU A 37 -17.95 16.42 -7.86
N THR A 38 -16.67 16.40 -7.56
CA THR A 38 -15.69 17.29 -8.16
C THR A 38 -14.95 16.57 -9.27
N ARG A 39 -14.84 17.21 -10.44
CA ARG A 39 -14.05 16.72 -11.57
C ARG A 39 -13.19 17.86 -12.12
N TRP A 40 -11.98 17.52 -12.44
CA TRP A 40 -11.09 18.43 -13.14
C TRP A 40 -11.11 18.12 -14.64
N VAL A 41 -11.15 19.18 -15.47
CA VAL A 41 -11.18 19.09 -16.93
C VAL A 41 -9.95 19.81 -17.46
N SER A 42 -9.15 19.13 -18.28
CA SER A 42 -8.00 19.71 -18.97
C SER A 42 -8.44 20.44 -20.26
N GLY A 43 -7.71 21.49 -20.62
CA GLY A 43 -7.91 22.23 -21.86
C GLY A 43 -8.61 23.57 -21.69
N GLY A 44 -8.74 24.34 -22.80
CA GLY A 44 -9.33 25.66 -22.79
C GLY A 44 -8.48 26.73 -22.09
N LYS A 45 -9.06 27.92 -21.90
CA LYS A 45 -8.44 28.99 -21.11
C LYS A 45 -8.53 28.62 -19.64
N GLN A 46 -7.42 28.28 -19.04
CA GLN A 46 -7.38 28.03 -17.58
C GLN A 46 -7.57 29.37 -16.85
N PRO A 47 -8.47 29.41 -15.84
CA PRO A 47 -8.48 30.56 -14.94
C PRO A 47 -7.15 30.56 -14.16
N VAL A 48 -6.57 31.76 -14.04
CA VAL A 48 -5.35 31.93 -13.20
C VAL A 48 -5.68 31.49 -11.77
N GLN A 49 -5.15 30.38 -11.35
CA GLN A 49 -5.34 29.91 -9.97
C GLN A 49 -4.45 30.74 -9.05
N ARG A 50 -5.05 31.65 -8.32
CA ARG A 50 -4.36 32.54 -7.36
C ARG A 50 -3.79 31.83 -6.14
N ASN A 51 -4.13 30.56 -5.93
CA ASN A 51 -3.75 29.77 -4.75
C ASN A 51 -2.83 28.58 -5.05
N VAL A 52 -2.21 28.51 -6.22
CA VAL A 52 -1.21 27.48 -6.51
C VAL A 52 0.04 27.83 -5.75
N THR A 53 0.43 26.96 -4.79
CA THR A 53 1.73 27.04 -4.15
C THR A 53 2.77 26.99 -5.27
N GLN A 54 3.51 28.08 -5.47
CA GLN A 54 4.58 28.14 -6.47
C GLN A 54 5.53 26.96 -6.17
N GLU A 55 5.93 26.22 -7.25
CA GLU A 55 6.86 25.10 -7.16
C GLU A 55 6.26 23.74 -6.84
N ALA A 56 4.94 23.59 -6.83
CA ALA A 56 4.28 22.28 -6.74
C ALA A 56 3.61 21.89 -8.07
N VAL A 57 3.83 20.64 -8.48
CA VAL A 57 3.08 19.97 -9.56
C VAL A 57 1.95 19.19 -8.94
N THR A 58 0.73 19.39 -9.43
CA THR A 58 -0.42 18.58 -9.03
C THR A 58 -0.55 17.38 -9.97
N LEU A 59 -0.64 16.19 -9.39
CA LEU A 59 -0.85 14.93 -10.11
C LEU A 59 -2.22 14.36 -9.72
N ILE A 60 -3.05 14.10 -10.74
CA ILE A 60 -4.42 13.61 -10.53
C ILE A 60 -4.57 12.30 -11.30
N PRO A 61 -4.75 11.15 -10.60
CA PRO A 61 -4.96 9.87 -11.23
C PRO A 61 -6.42 9.73 -11.68
N ASP A 62 -6.65 8.88 -12.67
CA ASP A 62 -8.00 8.55 -13.16
C ASP A 62 -8.73 7.52 -12.28
N LYS A 63 -7.96 6.73 -11.49
CA LYS A 63 -8.48 5.70 -10.56
C LYS A 63 -7.77 5.78 -9.20
N GLU A 64 -8.38 5.18 -8.18
CA GLU A 64 -7.78 5.03 -6.85
C GLU A 64 -6.86 3.80 -6.76
N GLU A 65 -7.21 2.72 -7.48
CA GLU A 65 -6.47 1.47 -7.54
C GLU A 65 -6.34 0.99 -8.98
N TYR A 66 -5.23 0.31 -9.26
CA TYR A 66 -4.89 -0.24 -10.56
C TYR A 66 -4.59 -1.73 -10.44
N GLN A 67 -4.76 -2.45 -11.55
CA GLN A 67 -4.37 -3.85 -11.67
C GLN A 67 -3.37 -4.01 -12.80
N PRO A 68 -2.52 -5.06 -12.77
CA PRO A 68 -1.68 -5.43 -13.89
C PRO A 68 -2.50 -5.56 -15.18
N GLY A 69 -2.03 -4.88 -16.24
CA GLY A 69 -2.75 -4.76 -17.51
C GLY A 69 -3.55 -3.46 -17.69
N ASP A 70 -3.78 -2.70 -16.63
CA ASP A 70 -4.35 -1.35 -16.72
C ASP A 70 -3.35 -0.35 -17.33
N VAL A 71 -3.88 0.77 -17.81
CA VAL A 71 -3.10 1.97 -18.13
C VAL A 71 -3.54 3.08 -17.18
N ALA A 72 -2.64 3.54 -16.32
CA ALA A 72 -2.90 4.67 -15.45
C ALA A 72 -2.80 5.97 -16.25
N GLU A 73 -3.88 6.74 -16.27
CA GLU A 73 -3.91 8.08 -16.86
C GLU A 73 -3.77 9.12 -15.75
N ILE A 74 -2.65 9.85 -15.76
CA ILE A 74 -2.36 10.85 -14.72
C ILE A 74 -2.32 12.22 -15.36
N LEU A 75 -3.20 13.09 -14.91
CA LEU A 75 -3.17 14.47 -15.30
C LEU A 75 -2.12 15.24 -14.49
N VAL A 76 -1.15 15.78 -15.19
CA VAL A 76 -0.10 16.66 -14.66
C VAL A 76 -0.54 18.09 -14.82
N GLN A 77 -0.53 18.87 -13.74
CA GLN A 77 -0.76 20.30 -13.73
C GLN A 77 0.47 21.03 -13.21
N ALA A 78 1.10 21.80 -14.06
CA ALA A 78 2.25 22.62 -13.71
C ALA A 78 1.83 24.08 -13.40
N PRO A 79 2.50 24.76 -12.45
CA PRO A 79 2.18 26.14 -12.10
C PRO A 79 2.65 27.17 -13.15
N PHE A 80 3.40 26.75 -14.14
CA PHE A 80 3.91 27.60 -15.23
C PHE A 80 3.98 26.83 -16.55
N SER A 81 3.99 27.57 -17.65
CA SER A 81 4.01 27.06 -19.02
C SER A 81 4.64 28.11 -19.94
N PRO A 82 5.40 27.74 -20.99
CA PRO A 82 5.82 26.33 -21.28
C PRO A 82 6.84 25.78 -20.30
N ALA A 83 6.91 24.46 -20.19
CA ALA A 83 7.83 23.77 -19.30
C ALA A 83 8.28 22.43 -19.89
N GLU A 84 9.51 22.03 -19.54
CA GLU A 84 10.04 20.70 -19.78
C GLU A 84 9.84 19.85 -18.52
N GLY A 85 9.29 18.68 -18.70
CA GLY A 85 8.98 17.74 -17.65
C GLY A 85 9.87 16.49 -17.69
N LEU A 86 10.16 15.94 -16.52
CA LEU A 86 10.78 14.65 -16.33
C LEU A 86 9.85 13.80 -15.48
N LEU A 87 9.33 12.72 -16.07
CA LEU A 87 8.65 11.65 -15.37
C LEU A 87 9.69 10.69 -14.80
N THR A 88 9.55 10.31 -13.54
CA THR A 88 10.31 9.24 -12.91
C THR A 88 9.35 8.23 -12.32
N ILE A 89 9.45 6.98 -12.73
CA ILE A 89 8.68 5.86 -12.20
C ILE A 89 9.58 5.09 -11.23
N ASN A 90 9.07 4.92 -10.00
CA ASN A 90 9.80 4.29 -8.91
C ASN A 90 8.99 3.17 -8.26
N HIS A 91 9.63 2.00 -8.14
CA HIS A 91 9.20 0.86 -7.35
C HIS A 91 10.47 0.15 -6.84
N ASN A 92 10.78 0.22 -5.56
CA ASN A 92 12.05 -0.31 -4.99
C ASN A 92 13.35 0.21 -5.68
N GLY A 93 13.27 1.38 -6.32
CA GLY A 93 14.29 1.98 -7.15
C GLY A 93 13.68 2.61 -8.40
N ILE A 94 14.48 3.34 -9.16
CA ILE A 94 14.03 3.95 -10.42
C ILE A 94 13.87 2.86 -11.47
N LEU A 95 12.64 2.66 -11.95
CA LEU A 95 12.33 1.75 -13.05
C LEU A 95 12.55 2.42 -14.40
N SER A 96 12.05 3.63 -14.57
CA SER A 96 12.19 4.39 -15.81
C SER A 96 12.15 5.88 -15.60
N THR A 97 12.68 6.60 -16.58
CA THR A 97 12.56 8.05 -16.69
C THR A 97 12.18 8.43 -18.11
N GLU A 98 11.28 9.41 -18.26
CA GLU A 98 10.81 9.89 -19.56
C GLU A 98 10.70 11.41 -19.52
N ALA A 99 11.21 12.08 -20.58
CA ALA A 99 11.08 13.52 -20.75
C ALA A 99 9.82 13.84 -21.56
N PHE A 100 9.12 14.91 -21.19
CA PHE A 100 7.94 15.39 -21.89
C PHE A 100 7.86 16.92 -21.85
N THR A 101 7.09 17.51 -22.75
CA THR A 101 6.93 18.97 -22.83
C THR A 101 5.50 19.36 -22.47
N LEU A 102 5.36 20.38 -21.63
CA LEU A 102 4.08 21.00 -21.28
C LEU A 102 3.97 22.35 -22.00
N GLU A 103 3.09 22.43 -22.98
CA GLU A 103 2.86 23.68 -23.73
C GLU A 103 1.81 24.57 -23.06
N ASN A 104 0.81 23.99 -22.40
CA ASN A 104 -0.37 24.69 -21.88
C ASN A 104 -0.60 24.47 -20.37
N GLY A 105 0.46 24.19 -19.59
CA GLY A 105 0.37 23.99 -18.13
C GLY A 105 -0.22 22.67 -17.71
N SER A 106 -0.64 21.81 -18.63
CA SER A 106 -1.13 20.47 -18.33
C SER A 106 -0.65 19.43 -19.33
N TYR A 107 -0.50 18.20 -18.87
CA TYR A 107 -0.10 17.04 -19.68
C TYR A 107 -0.75 15.78 -19.11
N THR A 108 -1.11 14.82 -19.96
CA THR A 108 -1.63 13.52 -19.48
C THR A 108 -0.57 12.46 -19.71
N LEU A 109 -0.06 11.91 -18.60
CA LEU A 109 0.81 10.76 -18.62
C LEU A 109 -0.01 9.49 -18.76
N ARG A 110 0.52 8.50 -19.48
CA ARG A 110 -0.06 7.18 -19.65
C ARG A 110 0.96 6.12 -19.25
N ILE A 111 0.73 5.46 -18.13
CA ILE A 111 1.67 4.53 -17.54
C ILE A 111 1.06 3.13 -17.57
N PRO A 112 1.62 2.18 -18.36
CA PRO A 112 1.20 0.79 -18.31
C PRO A 112 1.52 0.20 -16.93
N VAL A 113 0.52 -0.38 -16.27
CA VAL A 113 0.69 -1.05 -14.98
C VAL A 113 0.98 -2.53 -15.23
N THR A 114 2.03 -3.04 -14.60
CA THR A 114 2.48 -4.43 -14.72
C THR A 114 2.55 -5.13 -13.37
N GLU A 115 2.75 -6.46 -13.37
CA GLU A 115 2.95 -7.26 -12.16
C GLU A 115 4.13 -6.77 -11.29
N GLU A 116 5.15 -6.17 -11.90
CA GLU A 116 6.32 -5.63 -11.21
C GLU A 116 5.98 -4.42 -10.33
N HIS A 117 4.82 -3.81 -10.56
CA HIS A 117 4.38 -2.62 -9.82
C HIS A 117 3.63 -2.95 -8.53
N ILE A 118 3.37 -4.23 -8.24
CA ILE A 118 2.74 -4.67 -6.99
C ILE A 118 3.72 -4.51 -5.81
N PRO A 119 3.32 -3.95 -4.66
CA PRO A 119 1.95 -3.53 -4.30
C PRO A 119 1.64 -2.07 -4.63
N ARG A 120 2.57 -1.31 -5.17
CA ARG A 120 2.41 0.11 -5.47
C ARG A 120 3.46 0.63 -6.44
N LEU A 121 3.14 1.74 -7.08
CA LEU A 121 4.00 2.46 -7.99
C LEU A 121 4.06 3.94 -7.57
N THR A 122 5.23 4.50 -7.45
CA THR A 122 5.40 5.94 -7.20
C THR A 122 5.77 6.65 -8.50
N VAL A 123 4.95 7.64 -8.84
CA VAL A 123 5.14 8.52 -9.98
C VAL A 123 5.64 9.86 -9.46
N LYS A 124 6.80 10.29 -9.91
CA LYS A 124 7.37 11.60 -9.62
C LYS A 124 7.50 12.40 -10.90
N VAL A 125 7.10 13.65 -10.84
CA VAL A 125 7.19 14.60 -11.95
C VAL A 125 7.97 15.82 -11.49
N ASP A 126 9.02 16.12 -12.21
CA ASP A 126 9.81 17.34 -12.06
C ASP A 126 9.63 18.18 -13.33
N VAL A 127 9.30 19.46 -13.20
CA VAL A 127 9.15 20.37 -14.32
C VAL A 127 10.04 21.59 -14.16
N ALA A 128 10.65 22.01 -15.25
CA ALA A 128 11.51 23.18 -15.31
C ALA A 128 11.09 24.10 -16.48
N GLY A 129 11.07 25.39 -16.23
CA GLY A 129 10.64 26.37 -17.22
C GLY A 129 10.88 27.79 -16.77
N SER A 130 9.97 28.66 -17.12
CA SER A 130 9.98 30.07 -16.72
C SER A 130 8.60 30.51 -16.24
N ALA A 131 8.57 31.41 -15.27
CA ALA A 131 7.36 32.00 -14.73
C ALA A 131 7.47 33.54 -14.73
N PRO A 132 6.37 34.28 -14.84
CA PRO A 132 6.36 35.71 -14.65
C PRO A 132 6.96 36.11 -13.30
N ARG A 133 7.59 37.30 -13.23
CA ARG A 133 7.95 37.89 -11.95
C ARG A 133 6.77 38.59 -11.35
N THR A 134 6.59 38.44 -10.04
CA THR A 134 5.53 39.11 -9.28
C THR A 134 6.12 40.13 -8.32
N ASN A 135 5.37 41.17 -8.00
CA ASN A 135 5.71 42.11 -6.91
C ASN A 135 5.31 41.47 -5.55
N ASP A 136 5.57 42.19 -4.45
CA ASP A 136 5.24 41.73 -3.09
C ASP A 136 3.73 41.52 -2.84
N ALA A 137 2.88 42.10 -3.67
CA ALA A 137 1.44 41.91 -3.65
C ALA A 137 0.98 40.66 -4.47
N GLY A 138 1.91 39.98 -5.16
CA GLY A 138 1.62 38.84 -6.02
C GLY A 138 1.14 39.21 -7.43
N GLU A 139 1.22 40.48 -7.81
CA GLU A 139 0.82 40.95 -9.16
C GLU A 139 1.98 40.79 -10.15
N GLU A 140 1.67 40.34 -11.36
CA GLU A 140 2.67 40.20 -12.40
C GLU A 140 3.30 41.55 -12.77
N MET A 141 4.62 41.55 -12.99
CA MET A 141 5.39 42.70 -13.39
C MET A 141 5.59 42.68 -14.90
N PRO A 142 4.74 43.39 -15.68
CA PRO A 142 4.88 43.43 -17.12
C PRO A 142 6.15 44.17 -17.54
N GLY A 143 6.87 43.64 -18.56
CA GLY A 143 8.09 44.23 -19.10
C GLY A 143 9.38 43.82 -18.35
N VAL A 144 9.30 42.98 -17.31
CA VAL A 144 10.44 42.38 -16.67
C VAL A 144 10.65 40.95 -17.22
N PRO A 145 11.91 40.52 -17.52
CA PRO A 145 12.16 39.17 -18.00
C PRO A 145 11.65 38.11 -17.00
N PRO A 146 11.07 37.00 -17.49
CA PRO A 146 10.55 35.96 -16.62
C PRO A 146 11.68 35.36 -15.73
N ARG A 147 11.29 34.84 -14.58
CA ARG A 147 12.23 34.13 -13.70
C ARG A 147 12.32 32.66 -14.13
N PRO A 148 13.47 31.98 -13.92
CA PRO A 148 13.53 30.53 -13.96
C PRO A 148 12.58 29.93 -12.92
N ALA A 149 11.86 28.88 -13.31
CA ALA A 149 10.89 28.20 -12.46
C ALA A 149 11.14 26.69 -12.46
N TYR A 150 10.93 26.08 -11.32
CA TYR A 150 11.03 24.66 -11.09
C TYR A 150 9.90 24.23 -10.16
N ALA A 151 9.27 23.12 -10.48
CA ALA A 151 8.24 22.54 -9.64
C ALA A 151 8.33 21.01 -9.65
N THR A 152 7.94 20.38 -8.55
CA THR A 152 7.96 18.94 -8.38
C THR A 152 6.65 18.45 -7.77
N GLY A 153 6.26 17.23 -8.12
CA GLY A 153 5.12 16.54 -7.54
C GLY A 153 5.36 15.05 -7.52
N SER A 154 4.73 14.37 -6.57
CA SER A 154 4.77 12.92 -6.50
C SER A 154 3.40 12.36 -6.14
N LEU A 155 3.10 11.18 -6.68
CA LEU A 155 1.86 10.45 -6.47
C LEU A 155 2.19 8.96 -6.32
N THR A 156 1.59 8.31 -5.33
CA THR A 156 1.68 6.85 -5.19
C THR A 156 0.39 6.24 -5.70
N LEU A 157 0.50 5.32 -6.65
CA LEU A 157 -0.60 4.53 -7.19
C LEU A 157 -0.65 3.20 -6.45
N SER A 158 -1.82 2.82 -5.99
CA SER A 158 -2.07 1.51 -5.38
C SER A 158 -2.22 0.45 -6.47
N VAL A 159 -1.47 -0.65 -6.33
CA VAL A 159 -1.55 -1.83 -7.20
C VAL A 159 -1.67 -3.07 -6.31
N PRO A 160 -2.86 -3.33 -5.74
CA PRO A 160 -3.03 -4.43 -4.79
C PRO A 160 -2.69 -5.79 -5.40
N PRO A 161 -2.18 -6.75 -4.60
CA PRO A 161 -1.74 -8.06 -5.07
C PRO A 161 -2.91 -9.03 -5.31
N TYR A 162 -4.06 -8.55 -5.81
CA TYR A 162 -5.24 -9.39 -6.04
C TYR A 162 -4.97 -10.54 -7.03
N SER A 163 -4.10 -10.33 -8.02
CA SER A 163 -3.68 -11.37 -8.96
C SER A 163 -2.86 -12.49 -8.31
N ARG A 164 -2.34 -12.26 -7.09
CA ARG A 164 -1.53 -13.21 -6.31
C ARG A 164 -2.32 -13.90 -5.21
N GLU A 165 -3.59 -13.56 -5.05
CA GLU A 165 -4.45 -14.15 -4.01
C GLU A 165 -4.82 -15.58 -4.37
N LEU A 166 -4.66 -16.48 -3.39
CA LEU A 166 -5.17 -17.84 -3.45
C LEU A 166 -6.38 -17.98 -2.55
N SER A 167 -7.43 -18.60 -3.04
CA SER A 167 -8.60 -18.95 -2.25
C SER A 167 -8.53 -20.41 -1.81
N ILE A 168 -8.78 -20.66 -0.51
CA ILE A 168 -8.78 -22.02 0.05
C ILE A 168 -10.18 -22.34 0.53
N ALA A 169 -10.82 -23.35 -0.09
CA ALA A 169 -12.04 -23.93 0.43
C ALA A 169 -11.70 -25.10 1.37
N ILE A 170 -12.15 -25.01 2.61
CA ILE A 170 -11.91 -26.01 3.67
C ILE A 170 -13.17 -26.82 3.85
N ASN A 171 -13.11 -28.12 3.58
CA ASN A 171 -14.24 -29.05 3.64
C ASN A 171 -13.91 -30.19 4.62
N PRO A 172 -14.32 -30.11 5.89
CA PRO A 172 -14.21 -31.23 6.81
C PRO A 172 -15.16 -32.35 6.39
N GLN A 173 -14.76 -33.61 6.61
CA GLN A 173 -15.58 -34.78 6.29
C GLN A 173 -16.90 -34.80 7.09
N SER A 174 -16.89 -34.24 8.30
CA SER A 174 -18.06 -34.12 9.18
C SER A 174 -17.93 -32.92 10.09
N ASP A 175 -19.05 -32.26 10.38
CA ASP A 175 -19.13 -31.11 11.30
C ASP A 175 -19.14 -31.51 12.78
N SER A 176 -19.43 -32.78 13.08
CA SER A 176 -19.50 -33.31 14.45
C SER A 176 -19.02 -34.74 14.47
N LEU A 177 -18.12 -35.01 15.37
CA LEU A 177 -17.44 -36.31 15.53
C LEU A 177 -17.31 -36.65 17.00
N GLU A 178 -17.23 -37.96 17.28
CA GLU A 178 -16.92 -38.45 18.62
C GLU A 178 -15.42 -38.21 18.93
N PRO A 179 -15.06 -37.99 20.21
CA PRO A 179 -13.65 -37.92 20.62
C PRO A 179 -12.90 -39.21 20.21
N GLY A 180 -11.66 -39.05 19.75
CA GLY A 180 -10.85 -40.18 19.28
C GLY A 180 -11.22 -40.69 17.87
N ALA A 181 -12.19 -40.11 17.19
CA ALA A 181 -12.58 -40.51 15.84
C ALA A 181 -11.54 -40.15 14.80
N GLU A 182 -11.38 -40.99 13.79
CA GLU A 182 -10.63 -40.69 12.58
C GLU A 182 -11.47 -39.80 11.66
N THR A 183 -10.85 -38.82 11.06
CA THR A 183 -11.48 -37.89 10.12
C THR A 183 -10.50 -37.41 9.07
N ALA A 184 -11.02 -36.70 8.05
CA ALA A 184 -10.21 -36.03 7.04
C ALA A 184 -10.74 -34.62 6.76
N VAL A 185 -9.85 -33.75 6.32
CA VAL A 185 -10.16 -32.42 5.78
C VAL A 185 -9.68 -32.36 4.35
N SER A 186 -10.59 -32.05 3.45
CA SER A 186 -10.27 -31.75 2.05
C SER A 186 -10.12 -30.26 1.87
N LEU A 187 -9.01 -29.85 1.26
CA LEU A 187 -8.66 -28.45 0.96
C LEU A 187 -8.64 -28.30 -0.55
N THR A 188 -9.35 -27.31 -1.08
CA THR A 188 -9.29 -26.96 -2.52
C THR A 188 -8.72 -25.57 -2.68
N VAL A 189 -7.60 -25.46 -3.42
CA VAL A 189 -6.90 -24.19 -3.68
C VAL A 189 -7.21 -23.75 -5.10
N THR A 190 -7.65 -22.49 -5.23
CA THR A 190 -7.87 -21.83 -6.52
C THR A 190 -7.13 -20.50 -6.59
N ASP A 191 -6.75 -20.10 -7.81
CA ASP A 191 -6.15 -18.80 -8.07
C ASP A 191 -7.21 -17.68 -8.08
N ALA A 192 -6.78 -16.43 -8.31
CA ALA A 192 -7.64 -15.26 -8.41
C ALA A 192 -8.70 -15.33 -9.52
N ASN A 193 -8.52 -16.22 -10.52
CA ASN A 193 -9.46 -16.47 -11.61
C ASN A 193 -10.39 -17.66 -11.32
N GLY A 194 -10.27 -18.27 -10.13
CA GLY A 194 -11.04 -19.46 -9.75
C GLY A 194 -10.53 -20.75 -10.40
N GLN A 195 -9.33 -20.76 -10.99
CA GLN A 195 -8.76 -21.98 -11.57
C GLN A 195 -8.06 -22.80 -10.48
N PRO A 196 -8.15 -24.14 -10.52
CA PRO A 196 -7.43 -25.01 -9.61
C PRO A 196 -5.92 -24.79 -9.68
N VAL A 197 -5.25 -24.75 -8.52
CA VAL A 197 -3.81 -24.60 -8.43
C VAL A 197 -3.15 -25.93 -8.07
N PRO A 198 -2.56 -26.65 -9.03
CA PRO A 198 -1.85 -27.88 -8.76
C PRO A 198 -0.49 -27.62 -8.13
N ASN A 199 -0.01 -28.55 -7.31
CA ASN A 199 1.27 -28.49 -6.61
C ASN A 199 1.42 -27.28 -5.67
N ALA A 200 0.31 -26.66 -5.26
CA ALA A 200 0.35 -25.69 -4.17
C ALA A 200 0.74 -26.39 -2.87
N GLU A 201 1.66 -25.78 -2.13
CA GLU A 201 1.99 -26.24 -0.77
C GLU A 201 0.98 -25.66 0.21
N VAL A 202 0.34 -26.54 1.00
CA VAL A 202 -0.68 -26.18 1.97
C VAL A 202 -0.26 -26.61 3.36
N ALA A 203 -0.27 -25.67 4.30
CA ALA A 203 -0.17 -25.95 5.73
C ALA A 203 -1.56 -26.00 6.35
N LEU A 204 -1.88 -27.08 7.08
CA LEU A 204 -3.13 -27.26 7.83
C LEU A 204 -2.85 -27.32 9.31
N VAL A 205 -3.62 -26.57 10.08
CA VAL A 205 -3.63 -26.61 11.56
C VAL A 205 -5.05 -26.80 12.05
N VAL A 206 -5.26 -27.79 12.91
CA VAL A 206 -6.54 -28.02 13.60
C VAL A 206 -6.29 -27.97 15.11
N VAL A 207 -6.84 -26.98 15.76
CA VAL A 207 -6.54 -26.67 17.16
C VAL A 207 -7.81 -26.33 17.94
N ASP A 208 -7.79 -26.62 19.26
CA ASP A 208 -8.87 -26.30 20.18
C ASP A 208 -9.16 -24.78 20.17
N GLU A 209 -10.41 -24.44 19.90
CA GLU A 209 -10.91 -23.05 19.86
C GLU A 209 -10.67 -22.31 21.20
N ALA A 210 -10.73 -23.02 22.34
CA ALA A 210 -10.54 -22.42 23.64
C ALA A 210 -9.12 -21.88 23.84
N ILE A 211 -8.11 -22.56 23.30
CA ILE A 211 -6.71 -22.09 23.34
C ILE A 211 -6.54 -20.83 22.51
N LEU A 212 -7.14 -20.77 21.31
CA LEU A 212 -7.10 -19.58 20.46
C LEU A 212 -7.81 -18.39 21.10
N ALA A 213 -8.93 -18.65 21.79
CA ALA A 213 -9.68 -17.61 22.51
C ALA A 213 -8.87 -17.02 23.68
N LEU A 214 -8.11 -17.85 24.41
CA LEU A 214 -7.25 -17.40 25.51
C LEU A 214 -6.10 -16.50 25.02
N THR A 215 -5.55 -16.79 23.85
CA THR A 215 -4.41 -16.06 23.27
C THR A 215 -4.84 -14.92 22.33
N ASN A 216 -6.14 -14.82 22.02
CA ASN A 216 -6.69 -13.94 20.98
C ASN A 216 -5.95 -14.10 19.63
N TYR A 217 -5.52 -15.32 19.33
CA TYR A 217 -4.76 -15.61 18.12
C TYR A 217 -5.63 -15.48 16.87
N GLN A 218 -5.11 -14.75 15.89
CA GLN A 218 -5.66 -14.65 14.55
C GLN A 218 -4.56 -14.97 13.54
N LEU A 219 -4.90 -15.79 12.54
CA LEU A 219 -4.00 -16.04 11.43
C LEU A 219 -3.92 -14.80 10.56
N SER A 220 -2.73 -14.21 10.47
CA SER A 220 -2.50 -13.05 9.62
C SER A 220 -2.55 -13.43 8.14
N ASN A 221 -3.05 -12.53 7.29
CA ASN A 221 -3.01 -12.73 5.86
C ASN A 221 -1.54 -12.71 5.37
N PRO A 222 -1.05 -13.78 4.74
CA PRO A 222 0.33 -13.82 4.22
C PRO A 222 0.62 -12.71 3.20
N LEU A 223 -0.36 -12.28 2.40
CA LEU A 223 -0.18 -11.22 1.43
C LEU A 223 0.29 -9.91 2.08
N ASP A 224 -0.25 -9.57 3.26
CA ASP A 224 0.14 -8.36 3.99
C ASP A 224 1.59 -8.41 4.48
N MET A 225 2.15 -9.61 4.62
CA MET A 225 3.54 -9.82 5.04
C MET A 225 4.51 -9.83 3.85
N PHE A 226 4.11 -10.38 2.72
CA PHE A 226 4.96 -10.50 1.54
C PHE A 226 4.95 -9.24 0.68
N TYR A 227 3.82 -8.56 0.58
CA TYR A 227 3.65 -7.35 -0.22
C TYR A 227 3.66 -6.09 0.62
N ILE A 228 4.65 -5.99 1.52
CA ILE A 228 4.87 -4.80 2.32
C ILE A 228 5.33 -3.62 1.47
N THR A 229 4.90 -2.44 1.89
CA THR A 229 5.36 -1.20 1.32
C THR A 229 6.84 -0.97 1.65
N GLN A 230 7.71 -1.10 0.68
CA GLN A 230 9.11 -0.66 0.80
C GLN A 230 9.21 0.83 0.46
N TRP A 231 9.88 1.59 1.31
CA TRP A 231 10.11 3.00 1.08
C TRP A 231 11.37 3.19 0.25
N SER A 232 11.22 3.81 -0.90
CA SER A 232 12.33 4.23 -1.74
C SER A 232 12.28 5.74 -1.89
N TRP A 233 13.36 6.41 -1.49
CA TRP A 233 13.47 7.86 -1.58
C TRP A 233 14.18 8.23 -2.89
N ILE A 234 13.53 9.09 -3.68
CA ILE A 234 14.16 9.72 -4.83
C ILE A 234 14.26 11.20 -4.51
N ASP A 235 15.49 11.70 -4.49
CA ASP A 235 15.78 13.11 -4.36
C ASP A 235 16.04 13.71 -5.76
N SER A 236 15.35 14.80 -6.07
CA SER A 236 15.55 15.56 -7.31
C SER A 236 16.11 16.92 -6.97
N ARG A 237 17.18 17.29 -7.66
CA ARG A 237 17.81 18.58 -7.48
C ARG A 237 17.81 19.39 -8.77
N TYR A 238 17.31 20.60 -8.67
CA TYR A 238 17.38 21.56 -9.75
C TYR A 238 18.75 22.25 -9.75
N GLY A 239 19.69 21.74 -10.57
CA GLY A 239 21.07 22.16 -10.57
C GLY A 239 21.36 23.61 -11.04
N ARG A 240 20.35 24.31 -11.58
CA ARG A 240 20.53 25.67 -12.10
C ARG A 240 20.99 26.68 -11.03
N SER A 241 20.54 26.50 -9.80
CA SER A 241 20.99 27.34 -8.67
C SER A 241 22.50 27.20 -8.36
N SER A 242 23.10 26.08 -8.81
CA SER A 242 24.53 25.81 -8.64
C SER A 242 25.38 26.28 -9.85
N ILE A 243 24.74 26.78 -10.92
CA ILE A 243 25.45 27.28 -12.09
C ILE A 243 25.77 28.76 -11.88
N ILE A 244 27.04 29.07 -11.80
CA ILE A 244 27.55 30.44 -11.78
C ILE A 244 27.49 30.93 -13.23
N LEU A 245 26.49 31.77 -13.56
CA LEU A 245 26.27 32.29 -14.91
C LEU A 245 27.17 33.50 -15.27
N ALA A 246 27.79 34.08 -14.28
CA ALA A 246 28.74 35.18 -14.44
C ALA A 246 29.82 35.11 -13.41
N ASN A 247 31.03 35.64 -13.72
CA ASN A 247 32.08 35.83 -12.76
C ASN A 247 31.69 36.98 -11.84
N PRO A 248 31.52 36.75 -10.49
CA PRO A 248 31.15 37.81 -9.57
C PRO A 248 32.14 38.96 -9.55
N GLU A 249 33.44 38.68 -9.79
CA GLU A 249 34.49 39.68 -9.86
C GLU A 249 34.36 40.59 -11.08
N ALA A 250 34.00 40.00 -12.24
CA ALA A 250 33.76 40.78 -13.47
C ALA A 250 32.51 41.68 -13.34
N LEU A 251 31.45 41.18 -12.67
CA LEU A 251 30.26 41.98 -12.37
C LEU A 251 30.56 43.11 -11.34
N ALA A 252 31.43 42.89 -10.39
CA ALA A 252 31.84 43.88 -9.42
C ALA A 252 32.71 44.97 -10.05
N GLU A 253 33.56 44.63 -11.03
CA GLU A 253 34.35 45.58 -11.80
C GLU A 253 33.47 46.43 -12.72
N GLU A 254 32.50 45.81 -13.42
CA GLU A 254 31.54 46.55 -14.26
C GLU A 254 30.62 47.49 -13.47
N ALA A 255 30.22 47.10 -12.25
CA ALA A 255 29.40 47.92 -11.37
C ALA A 255 30.20 49.02 -10.62
N GLY A 256 31.53 49.06 -10.75
CA GLY A 256 32.38 50.03 -10.06
C GLY A 256 32.39 49.85 -8.52
N ALA A 257 31.97 48.70 -8.05
CA ALA A 257 31.89 48.38 -6.62
C ALA A 257 33.12 47.55 -6.20
N ASN A 258 34.01 48.15 -5.41
CA ASN A 258 35.04 47.45 -4.64
C ASN A 258 34.34 46.67 -3.54
N VAL A 259 33.90 45.44 -3.81
CA VAL A 259 33.38 44.52 -2.81
C VAL A 259 34.59 43.76 -2.24
N ALA A 260 35.04 44.12 -1.05
CA ALA A 260 35.99 43.31 -0.30
C ALA A 260 35.38 41.91 -0.07
N PRO A 261 36.13 40.81 -0.25
CA PRO A 261 35.61 39.47 -0.01
C PRO A 261 35.27 39.32 1.46
N THR A 262 34.02 39.19 1.80
CA THR A 262 33.56 38.79 3.13
C THR A 262 33.86 37.31 3.34
N THR A 263 35.01 37.05 3.98
CA THR A 263 35.50 35.74 4.42
C THR A 263 34.74 35.19 5.65
N GLU A 264 33.53 35.67 5.94
CA GLU A 264 32.79 35.30 7.16
C GLU A 264 31.70 34.26 6.98
N LEU A 265 31.39 33.84 5.75
CA LEU A 265 30.30 32.85 5.52
C LEU A 265 30.74 31.38 5.43
N ALA A 266 32.04 31.10 5.62
CA ALA A 266 32.58 29.74 5.53
C ALA A 266 32.94 29.09 6.90
N ARG A 267 32.61 29.72 8.02
CA ARG A 267 32.97 29.22 9.35
C ARG A 267 31.85 28.66 10.22
N ASP A 268 30.60 28.78 9.77
CA ASP A 268 29.44 28.43 10.61
C ASP A 268 28.73 27.10 10.22
N VAL A 269 29.36 26.31 9.35
CA VAL A 269 28.78 25.02 8.91
C VAL A 269 29.53 23.80 9.45
N THR A 270 30.66 24.00 10.18
CA THR A 270 31.49 22.89 10.65
C THR A 270 31.34 22.57 12.15
N GLU A 271 30.51 23.27 12.90
CA GLU A 271 30.44 23.10 14.37
C GLU A 271 29.17 22.46 14.93
N THR A 272 28.28 21.89 14.08
CA THR A 272 27.04 21.25 14.54
C THR A 272 26.88 19.76 14.14
N MET A 273 27.97 19.04 13.90
CA MET A 273 27.93 17.60 13.61
C MET A 273 28.82 16.73 14.51
N GLU A 274 28.91 17.06 15.78
CA GLU A 274 29.49 16.15 16.78
C GLU A 274 28.71 16.28 18.09
N GLU A 275 27.51 15.70 18.16
CA GLU A 275 26.89 15.21 19.41
C GLU A 275 25.56 14.52 19.05
N GLU A 276 25.58 13.21 19.04
CA GLU A 276 24.56 12.27 19.50
C GLU A 276 24.77 10.91 18.84
N ALA A 277 25.57 10.09 19.49
CA ALA A 277 25.48 8.63 19.34
C ALA A 277 25.89 7.98 20.67
N ALA A 278 24.97 7.93 21.61
CA ALA A 278 25.05 7.00 22.73
C ALA A 278 23.68 6.33 22.88
N PHE A 279 23.51 5.15 22.28
CA PHE A 279 22.45 4.23 22.64
C PHE A 279 22.96 3.28 23.70
N GLU A 280 22.39 3.36 24.88
CA GLU A 280 22.58 2.41 25.96
C GLU A 280 21.82 1.13 25.66
N ASP A 281 22.56 0.05 25.72
CA ASP A 281 22.13 -1.35 25.67
C ASP A 281 21.50 -1.68 27.03
N ASP A 282 20.20 -2.00 27.10
CA ASP A 282 19.59 -2.44 28.34
C ASP A 282 19.05 -3.86 28.23
N ALA A 283 19.47 -4.62 29.20
CA ALA A 283 19.56 -6.05 29.32
C ALA A 283 18.21 -6.81 29.25
N ALA A 284 18.26 -7.93 28.58
CA ALA A 284 17.30 -9.02 28.66
C ALA A 284 17.26 -9.62 30.07
N THR A 285 16.09 -9.60 30.72
CA THR A 285 15.83 -10.37 31.94
C THR A 285 15.15 -11.68 31.60
N ASP A 286 15.89 -12.73 31.79
CA ASP A 286 15.54 -14.13 31.75
C ASP A 286 14.60 -14.48 32.95
N LEU A 287 13.38 -14.90 32.68
CA LEU A 287 12.47 -15.49 33.68
C LEU A 287 12.27 -16.96 33.40
N ALA A 288 13.13 -17.76 33.99
CA ALA A 288 12.95 -19.21 34.13
C ALA A 288 11.84 -19.49 35.14
N TYR A 289 10.77 -20.13 34.70
CA TYR A 289 9.74 -20.69 35.58
C TYR A 289 10.02 -22.15 35.84
N ALA A 290 10.33 -22.47 37.08
CA ALA A 290 10.54 -23.83 37.56
C ALA A 290 9.17 -24.49 37.90
N ALA A 291 8.89 -25.63 37.28
CA ALA A 291 7.77 -26.49 37.64
C ALA A 291 8.21 -27.52 38.69
N GLU A 292 7.58 -27.53 39.84
CA GLU A 292 7.72 -28.59 40.83
C GLU A 292 6.76 -29.75 40.52
N PRO A 293 7.16 -31.02 40.73
CA PRO A 293 6.32 -32.17 40.51
C PRO A 293 5.43 -32.49 41.73
N MET A 294 4.13 -32.65 41.48
CA MET A 294 3.19 -33.18 42.47
C MET A 294 3.27 -34.71 42.54
N GLU A 295 3.47 -35.22 43.72
CA GLU A 295 3.44 -36.66 44.06
C GLU A 295 2.02 -37.23 43.97
N ALA A 296 1.92 -38.42 43.36
CA ALA A 296 0.71 -39.23 43.28
C ALA A 296 0.43 -39.98 44.60
N GLY A 297 -0.72 -39.69 45.20
CA GLY A 297 -1.24 -40.47 46.33
C GLY A 297 -1.95 -41.74 45.86
N ALA A 298 -1.49 -42.89 46.34
CA ALA A 298 -2.09 -44.19 46.15
C ALA A 298 -3.38 -44.33 46.96
N VAL A 299 -4.45 -44.86 46.36
CA VAL A 299 -5.65 -45.32 47.04
C VAL A 299 -5.98 -46.75 46.62
N ALA A 300 -6.36 -47.55 47.65
CA ALA A 300 -6.43 -48.95 47.70
C ALA A 300 -7.52 -49.64 46.89
N ASP A 301 -7.25 -50.97 46.68
CA ASP A 301 -8.09 -51.99 46.11
C ASP A 301 -9.53 -52.09 46.67
N GLY A 302 -10.49 -52.26 45.76
CA GLY A 302 -11.83 -52.76 46.03
C GLY A 302 -12.31 -53.56 44.82
N GLU A 303 -12.30 -54.91 45.02
CA GLU A 303 -12.76 -55.93 44.11
C GLU A 303 -14.29 -55.88 43.90
N ALA A 304 -14.81 -55.71 42.65
CA ALA A 304 -16.14 -56.21 42.27
C ALA A 304 -16.38 -56.15 40.78
N GLY A 305 -16.62 -57.22 40.07
CA GLY A 305 -17.42 -57.38 38.87
C GLY A 305 -16.75 -56.93 37.61
N ALA A 306 -16.53 -57.79 36.62
CA ALA A 306 -15.98 -57.43 35.33
C ALA A 306 -16.85 -56.34 34.61
N PRO A 307 -16.37 -55.12 34.49
CA PRO A 307 -17.01 -54.14 33.66
C PRO A 307 -16.56 -54.32 32.22
N THR A 308 -17.46 -54.08 31.28
CA THR A 308 -17.09 -53.70 29.91
C THR A 308 -15.92 -52.75 29.98
N PRO A 309 -14.85 -52.94 29.20
CA PRO A 309 -13.72 -52.03 29.23
C PRO A 309 -14.24 -50.63 28.87
N ILE A 310 -14.19 -49.74 29.86
CA ILE A 310 -14.39 -48.31 29.63
C ILE A 310 -13.09 -47.86 28.97
N ASP A 311 -13.14 -47.51 27.70
CA ASP A 311 -12.02 -46.86 27.02
C ASP A 311 -11.72 -45.57 27.76
N LEU A 312 -10.61 -45.59 28.50
CA LEU A 312 -10.12 -44.43 29.20
C LEU A 312 -9.56 -43.43 28.18
N ARG A 313 -10.20 -42.26 28.11
CA ARG A 313 -9.69 -41.12 27.34
C ARG A 313 -8.36 -40.69 27.92
N THR A 314 -7.33 -40.63 27.06
CA THR A 314 -5.95 -40.33 27.50
C THR A 314 -5.27 -39.25 26.69
N ASN A 315 -5.77 -38.95 25.50
CA ASN A 315 -5.21 -37.94 24.62
C ASN A 315 -6.00 -36.61 24.70
N PHE A 316 -5.53 -35.68 25.49
CA PHE A 316 -6.12 -34.33 25.66
C PHE A 316 -5.27 -33.25 25.03
N ASP A 317 -4.53 -33.57 23.95
CA ASP A 317 -3.74 -32.58 23.22
C ASP A 317 -4.68 -31.51 22.59
N PRO A 318 -4.45 -30.22 22.83
CA PRO A 318 -5.25 -29.18 22.18
C PRO A 318 -4.99 -29.06 20.68
N LEU A 319 -3.87 -29.58 20.18
CA LEU A 319 -3.52 -29.63 18.77
C LEU A 319 -3.90 -30.97 18.16
N ALA A 320 -4.97 -31.01 17.37
CA ALA A 320 -5.42 -32.24 16.72
C ALA A 320 -4.49 -32.65 15.57
N VAL A 321 -4.07 -31.67 14.73
CA VAL A 321 -3.11 -31.91 13.67
C VAL A 321 -2.36 -30.63 13.32
N PHE A 322 -1.08 -30.80 12.98
CA PHE A 322 -0.25 -29.83 12.30
C PHE A 322 0.41 -30.51 11.09
N ALA A 323 -0.12 -30.26 9.89
CA ALA A 323 0.44 -30.72 8.63
C ALA A 323 1.08 -29.50 7.92
N PRO A 324 2.41 -29.31 8.04
CA PRO A 324 3.06 -28.07 7.59
C PRO A 324 3.22 -27.98 6.07
N ALA A 325 3.23 -29.10 5.36
CA ALA A 325 3.52 -29.16 3.92
C ALA A 325 2.77 -30.34 3.27
N SER A 326 1.56 -30.06 2.79
CA SER A 326 0.79 -30.98 1.94
C SER A 326 0.68 -30.36 0.56
N GLN A 327 0.77 -31.17 -0.50
CA GLN A 327 0.68 -30.66 -1.87
C GLN A 327 -0.68 -30.95 -2.46
N THR A 328 -1.21 -29.98 -3.23
CA THR A 328 -2.41 -30.17 -4.01
C THR A 328 -2.13 -31.03 -5.25
N ASP A 329 -3.12 -31.83 -5.62
CA ASP A 329 -3.10 -32.64 -6.83
C ASP A 329 -3.42 -31.80 -8.11
N ALA A 330 -3.60 -32.47 -9.25
CA ALA A 330 -3.93 -31.81 -10.52
C ALA A 330 -5.28 -31.06 -10.51
N SER A 331 -6.17 -31.37 -9.57
CA SER A 331 -7.46 -30.68 -9.37
C SER A 331 -7.38 -29.53 -8.36
N GLY A 332 -6.19 -29.22 -7.85
CA GLY A 332 -5.98 -28.21 -6.80
C GLY A 332 -6.42 -28.69 -5.42
N THR A 333 -6.58 -30.02 -5.20
CA THR A 333 -7.12 -30.57 -3.96
C THR A 333 -6.03 -31.30 -3.16
N ALA A 334 -6.03 -31.10 -1.84
CA ALA A 334 -5.24 -31.85 -0.88
C ALA A 334 -6.18 -32.46 0.19
N GLU A 335 -5.94 -33.72 0.57
CA GLU A 335 -6.69 -34.40 1.62
C GLU A 335 -5.76 -34.77 2.77
N ILE A 336 -6.13 -34.42 3.99
CA ILE A 336 -5.33 -34.64 5.18
C ILE A 336 -6.18 -35.39 6.21
N SER A 337 -5.78 -36.63 6.50
CA SER A 337 -6.45 -37.50 7.48
C SER A 337 -5.73 -37.44 8.83
N PHE A 338 -6.49 -37.44 9.93
CA PHE A 338 -5.97 -37.41 11.29
C PHE A 338 -6.99 -37.96 12.27
N THR A 339 -6.53 -38.25 13.50
CA THR A 339 -7.38 -38.71 14.60
C THR A 339 -7.61 -37.51 15.54
N LEU A 340 -8.88 -37.26 15.89
CA LEU A 340 -9.21 -36.24 16.89
C LEU A 340 -8.72 -36.68 18.31
N PRO A 341 -8.22 -35.73 19.10
CA PRO A 341 -8.02 -35.96 20.52
C PRO A 341 -9.33 -36.26 21.29
N ASP A 342 -9.20 -36.70 22.52
CA ASP A 342 -10.33 -37.09 23.37
C ASP A 342 -11.09 -35.90 24.00
N ASN A 343 -10.72 -34.68 23.61
CA ASN A 343 -11.33 -33.44 24.09
C ASN A 343 -12.78 -33.31 23.59
N LEU A 344 -13.67 -32.88 24.50
CA LEU A 344 -15.03 -32.43 24.16
C LEU A 344 -14.98 -30.93 23.94
N THR A 345 -14.59 -30.53 22.73
CA THR A 345 -14.36 -29.15 22.42
C THR A 345 -14.75 -28.81 20.95
N ARG A 346 -14.68 -27.55 20.62
CA ARG A 346 -14.77 -27.09 19.24
C ARG A 346 -13.37 -26.88 18.69
N TYR A 347 -13.08 -27.48 17.56
CA TYR A 347 -11.82 -27.30 16.85
C TYR A 347 -11.96 -26.20 15.77
N ARG A 348 -10.95 -25.37 15.67
CA ARG A 348 -10.78 -24.44 14.54
C ARG A 348 -9.81 -25.03 13.53
N ILE A 349 -10.24 -25.04 12.29
CA ILE A 349 -9.41 -25.44 11.15
C ILE A 349 -8.86 -24.19 10.50
N MET A 350 -7.55 -24.10 10.35
CA MET A 350 -6.85 -23.02 9.69
C MET A 350 -5.93 -23.59 8.60
N ALA A 351 -5.89 -22.94 7.44
CA ALA A 351 -5.02 -23.34 6.35
C ALA A 351 -4.34 -22.13 5.72
N VAL A 352 -3.11 -22.33 5.27
CA VAL A 352 -2.34 -21.38 4.46
C VAL A 352 -1.85 -22.12 3.24
N ALA A 353 -1.99 -21.50 2.07
CA ALA A 353 -1.46 -22.05 0.83
C ALA A 353 -0.47 -21.09 0.18
N VAL A 354 0.57 -21.63 -0.42
CA VAL A 354 1.51 -20.93 -1.27
C VAL A 354 1.68 -21.70 -2.57
N ALA A 355 1.78 -20.97 -3.68
CA ALA A 355 2.05 -21.52 -5.00
C ALA A 355 2.93 -20.54 -5.77
N GLY A 356 3.73 -21.06 -6.65
CA GLY A 356 4.63 -20.31 -7.50
C GLY A 356 6.04 -20.87 -7.47
N ASP A 357 6.80 -20.52 -8.48
CA ASP A 357 8.21 -20.87 -8.64
C ASP A 357 9.11 -19.91 -7.85
#